data_c872ee495ee4477b71a1c02d1b06d2c0
#
_entry.id   c872ee495ee4477b71a1c02d1b06d2c0
#
_cell.length_a   1.000
_cell.length_b   1.000
_cell.length_c   1.000
_cell.angle_alpha   90.00
_cell.angle_beta   90.00
_cell.angle_gamma   90.00
#
_symmetry.space_group_name_H-M   'P 1'
#
loop_
_entity.id
_entity.type
_entity.pdbx_description
1 polymer ?
#
loop_
_entity_poly.entity_id
_entity_poly.type
_entity_poly.pdbx_seq_one_letter_code
_entity_poly.pdbx_strand_id
1 'polypeptide(L)'
;MHKSEEALAISRNVNSKLHFARNAPAAGIPVPETQIFTKAGILRGEADSFFKNHPNGVMLKILGLAGARNVLAVAGRHDCDAYIAEYDDALEVLLQEKLDTQRYTEMTVDLTVSDTEVAINNVRKILFADGKWVGNYFGSEIAPTPSQRDVLLAVGAYARDQGHVEADGTNCGIDYFVDGDEIIITEINARWTGGLFPAELLRQLAHNGPAVAFFDTVPVAELEQLRAFQHAVLYEPGAEQSFAMVPMGFSPFPFPIDGVDQVVIWQLVLGDLQTFVQAKDEFLSAQAMPTASVIARGLAE
;
A
#
# COMPACT_ATOMS: atom_id res chain seq x y z
N MET A 1 -13.45 13.29 9.72
CA MET A 1 -13.35 14.64 10.36
C MET A 1 -13.01 14.39 11.81
N HIS A 2 -11.93 14.99 12.35
CA HIS A 2 -11.54 14.76 13.75
C HIS A 2 -12.54 15.43 14.69
N LYS A 3 -12.88 14.72 15.79
CA LYS A 3 -13.89 15.17 16.76
C LYS A 3 -13.40 16.29 17.69
N SER A 4 -12.05 16.48 17.80
CA SER A 4 -11.42 17.48 18.66
C SER A 4 -10.00 17.84 18.18
N GLU A 5 -9.39 18.92 18.71
CA GLU A 5 -7.99 19.25 18.49
C GLU A 5 -7.04 18.18 19.02
N GLU A 6 -7.38 17.55 20.13
CA GLU A 6 -6.64 16.43 20.71
C GLU A 6 -6.64 15.21 19.76
N ALA A 7 -7.81 14.82 19.24
CA ALA A 7 -7.91 13.73 18.26
C ALA A 7 -7.10 14.02 16.98
N LEU A 8 -7.05 15.29 16.55
CA LEU A 8 -6.21 15.71 15.43
C LEU A 8 -4.73 15.59 15.77
N ALA A 9 -4.30 16.00 16.97
CA ALA A 9 -2.91 15.89 17.43
C ALA A 9 -2.47 14.42 17.50
N ILE A 10 -3.29 13.55 18.09
CA ILE A 10 -3.06 12.09 18.14
C ILE A 10 -2.90 11.54 16.73
N SER A 11 -3.84 11.82 15.84
CA SER A 11 -3.79 11.37 14.45
C SER A 11 -2.52 11.82 13.74
N ARG A 12 -2.10 13.06 13.92
CA ARG A 12 -0.85 13.59 13.33
C ARG A 12 0.38 12.86 13.85
N ASN A 13 0.44 12.61 15.17
CA ASN A 13 1.57 11.92 15.78
C ASN A 13 1.67 10.48 15.33
N VAL A 14 0.59 9.72 15.41
CA VAL A 14 0.59 8.29 15.07
C VAL A 14 0.85 8.07 13.57
N ASN A 15 0.35 8.96 12.70
CA ASN A 15 0.64 8.90 11.26
C ASN A 15 1.98 9.54 10.86
N SER A 16 2.74 10.08 11.82
CA SER A 16 4.02 10.72 11.52
C SER A 16 5.13 9.68 11.33
N LYS A 17 5.67 9.61 10.12
CA LYS A 17 6.83 8.77 9.80
C LYS A 17 8.02 9.09 10.71
N LEU A 18 8.21 10.37 11.05
CA LEU A 18 9.27 10.84 11.95
C LEU A 18 9.04 10.34 13.38
N HIS A 19 7.83 10.50 13.91
CA HIS A 19 7.46 10.05 15.25
C HIS A 19 7.62 8.54 15.36
N PHE A 20 7.14 7.79 14.36
CA PHE A 20 7.29 6.35 14.31
C PHE A 20 8.76 5.92 14.27
N ALA A 21 9.56 6.49 13.37
CA ALA A 21 10.99 6.16 13.26
C ALA A 21 11.78 6.42 14.55
N ARG A 22 11.42 7.46 15.32
CA ARG A 22 12.06 7.76 16.61
C ARG A 22 11.66 6.81 17.73
N ASN A 23 10.44 6.33 17.76
CA ASN A 23 9.87 5.65 18.94
C ASN A 23 9.68 4.15 18.75
N ALA A 24 9.45 3.67 17.52
CA ALA A 24 9.20 2.25 17.24
C ALA A 24 10.33 1.31 17.72
N PRO A 25 11.64 1.63 17.56
CA PRO A 25 12.72 0.78 18.05
C PRO A 25 12.68 0.60 19.56
N ALA A 26 12.39 1.67 20.32
CA ALA A 26 12.28 1.60 21.78
C ALA A 26 11.07 0.79 22.26
N ALA A 27 10.03 0.67 21.42
CA ALA A 27 8.88 -0.20 21.65
C ALA A 27 9.12 -1.65 21.20
N GLY A 28 10.31 -1.99 20.73
CA GLY A 28 10.66 -3.34 20.25
C GLY A 28 10.05 -3.69 18.90
N ILE A 29 9.56 -2.72 18.14
CA ILE A 29 9.00 -2.92 16.80
C ILE A 29 10.16 -3.03 15.80
N PRO A 30 10.25 -4.12 15.02
CA PRO A 30 11.27 -4.27 13.99
C PRO A 30 11.02 -3.28 12.85
N VAL A 31 11.93 -2.36 12.62
CA VAL A 31 11.90 -1.36 11.56
C VAL A 31 13.19 -1.39 10.76
N PRO A 32 13.21 -0.93 9.50
CA PRO A 32 14.45 -0.80 8.75
C PRO A 32 15.40 0.18 9.44
N GLU A 33 16.71 0.02 9.25
CA GLU A 33 17.67 1.00 9.76
C GLU A 33 17.28 2.40 9.25
N THR A 34 17.12 3.34 10.18
CA THR A 34 16.59 4.67 9.87
C THR A 34 17.37 5.71 10.64
N GLN A 35 17.82 6.77 9.95
CA GLN A 35 18.45 7.94 10.57
C GLN A 35 17.76 9.22 10.09
N ILE A 36 17.77 10.22 10.96
CA ILE A 36 17.13 11.51 10.72
C ILE A 36 18.23 12.56 10.65
N PHE A 37 18.22 13.33 9.57
CA PHE A 37 19.15 14.40 9.30
C PHE A 37 18.41 15.69 8.98
N THR A 38 19.04 16.84 9.20
CA THR A 38 18.62 18.07 8.53
C THR A 38 19.22 18.13 7.12
N LYS A 39 18.58 18.85 6.20
CA LYS A 39 19.16 19.12 4.87
C LYS A 39 20.59 19.65 5.01
N ALA A 40 20.78 20.67 5.85
CA ALA A 40 22.11 21.23 6.09
C ALA A 40 23.11 20.18 6.60
N GLY A 41 22.70 19.24 7.46
CA GLY A 41 23.53 18.12 7.90
C GLY A 41 23.95 17.19 6.77
N ILE A 42 23.01 16.82 5.91
CA ILE A 42 23.32 16.01 4.70
C ILE A 42 24.35 16.73 3.83
N LEU A 43 24.15 18.01 3.55
CA LEU A 43 25.06 18.80 2.71
C LEU A 43 26.47 18.92 3.34
N ARG A 44 26.60 18.88 4.66
CA ARG A 44 27.90 18.83 5.36
C ARG A 44 28.55 17.46 5.41
N GLY A 45 27.88 16.39 4.93
CA GLY A 45 28.41 15.04 4.92
C GLY A 45 28.07 14.19 6.14
N GLU A 46 27.15 14.65 7.01
CA GLU A 46 26.76 13.90 8.21
C GLU A 46 26.08 12.56 7.88
N ALA A 47 25.49 12.43 6.68
CA ALA A 47 24.86 11.20 6.19
C ALA A 47 25.79 10.28 5.39
N ASP A 48 27.06 10.62 5.17
CA ASP A 48 27.97 9.87 4.29
C ASP A 48 28.17 8.42 4.74
N SER A 49 28.25 8.20 6.05
CA SER A 49 28.36 6.85 6.62
C SER A 49 27.10 6.02 6.36
N PHE A 50 25.93 6.63 6.43
CA PHE A 50 24.67 5.94 6.16
C PHE A 50 24.60 5.48 4.71
N PHE A 51 24.89 6.36 3.73
CA PHE A 51 24.96 5.97 2.32
C PHE A 51 25.99 4.89 2.04
N LYS A 52 27.17 4.96 2.69
CA LYS A 52 28.23 3.96 2.52
C LYS A 52 27.82 2.58 3.04
N ASN A 53 27.02 2.53 4.12
CA ASN A 53 26.55 1.27 4.70
C ASN A 53 25.39 0.65 3.90
N HIS A 54 24.70 1.45 3.06
CA HIS A 54 23.56 1.01 2.25
C HIS A 54 23.84 1.15 0.75
N PRO A 55 24.76 0.33 0.17
CA PRO A 55 25.18 0.46 -1.22
C PRO A 55 24.08 0.16 -2.24
N ASN A 56 23.00 -0.52 -1.83
CA ASN A 56 21.83 -0.80 -2.66
C ASN A 56 20.85 0.39 -2.76
N GLY A 57 21.24 1.54 -2.19
CA GLY A 57 20.43 2.74 -2.10
C GLY A 57 19.68 2.87 -0.78
N VAL A 58 19.03 3.99 -0.61
CA VAL A 58 18.23 4.31 0.58
C VAL A 58 16.87 4.86 0.17
N MET A 59 15.88 4.74 1.05
CA MET A 59 14.60 5.42 0.93
C MET A 59 14.71 6.79 1.61
N LEU A 60 14.60 7.85 0.82
CA LEU A 60 14.50 9.20 1.30
C LEU A 60 13.02 9.53 1.54
N LYS A 61 12.68 10.00 2.73
CA LYS A 61 11.32 10.38 3.10
C LYS A 61 11.30 11.81 3.63
N ILE A 62 10.61 12.70 2.93
CA ILE A 62 10.35 14.07 3.36
C ILE A 62 8.98 14.13 4.01
N LEU A 63 8.91 14.72 5.19
CA LEU A 63 7.72 14.69 6.04
C LEU A 63 6.62 15.65 5.54
N GLY A 64 5.36 15.28 5.79
CA GLY A 64 4.21 16.19 5.67
C GLY A 64 3.23 15.91 4.53
N LEU A 65 3.47 14.90 3.66
CA LEU A 65 2.53 14.55 2.60
C LEU A 65 2.09 13.08 2.70
N ALA A 66 0.82 12.81 2.42
CA ALA A 66 0.24 11.47 2.34
C ALA A 66 0.40 10.85 0.93
N GLY A 67 0.30 9.52 0.82
CA GLY A 67 0.19 8.82 -0.45
C GLY A 67 1.51 8.68 -1.21
N ALA A 68 2.58 8.24 -0.54
CA ALA A 68 3.93 8.02 -1.11
C ALA A 68 4.57 9.27 -1.77
N ARG A 69 3.93 10.42 -1.70
CA ARG A 69 4.54 11.68 -2.13
C ARG A 69 5.71 11.99 -1.20
N ASN A 70 6.84 12.39 -1.78
CA ASN A 70 8.09 12.65 -1.05
C ASN A 70 8.69 11.39 -0.38
N VAL A 71 8.42 10.20 -0.91
CA VAL A 71 9.14 8.97 -0.63
C VAL A 71 9.84 8.55 -1.92
N LEU A 72 11.16 8.54 -1.92
CA LEU A 72 11.97 8.29 -3.10
C LEU A 72 13.10 7.31 -2.78
N ALA A 73 13.30 6.33 -3.66
CA ALA A 73 14.52 5.54 -3.64
C ALA A 73 15.65 6.37 -4.29
N VAL A 74 16.72 6.62 -3.57
CA VAL A 74 17.93 7.29 -4.06
C VAL A 74 19.10 6.32 -4.06
N ALA A 75 19.87 6.30 -5.16
CA ALA A 75 21.01 5.39 -5.29
C ALA A 75 22.20 5.82 -4.39
N GLY A 76 22.28 7.10 -4.06
CA GLY A 76 23.33 7.62 -3.23
C GLY A 76 23.15 9.09 -2.89
N ARG A 77 24.20 9.66 -2.27
CA ARG A 77 24.18 11.04 -1.78
C ARG A 77 23.86 12.06 -2.87
N HIS A 78 24.45 11.93 -4.07
CA HIS A 78 24.25 12.88 -5.15
C HIS A 78 22.78 13.05 -5.53
N ASP A 79 22.05 11.93 -5.63
CA ASP A 79 20.62 11.96 -5.95
C ASP A 79 19.80 12.57 -4.80
N CYS A 80 20.21 12.28 -3.54
CA CYS A 80 19.62 12.87 -2.37
C CYS A 80 19.80 14.40 -2.36
N ASP A 81 21.03 14.89 -2.56
CA ASP A 81 21.36 16.31 -2.59
C ASP A 81 20.54 17.05 -3.67
N ALA A 82 20.42 16.46 -4.86
CA ALA A 82 19.64 17.03 -5.95
C ALA A 82 18.15 17.13 -5.60
N TYR A 83 17.60 16.10 -4.95
CA TYR A 83 16.19 16.08 -4.57
C TYR A 83 15.83 17.08 -3.49
N ILE A 84 16.70 17.25 -2.48
CA ILE A 84 16.46 18.16 -1.37
C ILE A 84 16.88 19.61 -1.64
N ALA A 85 17.48 19.91 -2.78
CA ALA A 85 18.12 21.20 -3.08
C ALA A 85 17.20 22.42 -2.84
N GLU A 86 15.93 22.32 -3.23
CA GLU A 86 14.96 23.42 -3.16
C GLU A 86 14.26 23.57 -1.79
N TYR A 87 14.52 22.67 -0.84
CA TYR A 87 13.92 22.73 0.48
C TYR A 87 14.72 23.61 1.45
N ASP A 88 14.10 24.00 2.57
CA ASP A 88 14.75 24.75 3.65
C ASP A 88 15.88 23.93 4.31
N ASP A 89 16.94 24.59 4.74
CA ASP A 89 18.10 23.93 5.38
C ASP A 89 17.79 23.25 6.71
N ALA A 90 16.75 23.70 7.41
CA ALA A 90 16.26 23.09 8.64
C ALA A 90 15.31 21.89 8.39
N LEU A 91 14.99 21.60 7.11
CA LEU A 91 14.13 20.45 6.79
C LEU A 91 14.71 19.16 7.39
N GLU A 92 13.89 18.46 8.17
CA GLU A 92 14.20 17.11 8.63
C GLU A 92 13.86 16.09 7.54
N VAL A 93 14.81 15.23 7.26
CA VAL A 93 14.74 14.16 6.25
C VAL A 93 15.01 12.83 6.93
N LEU A 94 14.17 11.86 6.64
CA LEU A 94 14.42 10.48 6.99
C LEU A 94 15.22 9.80 5.87
N LEU A 95 16.35 9.21 6.22
CA LEU A 95 17.04 8.22 5.39
C LEU A 95 16.79 6.85 6.01
N GLN A 96 16.26 5.94 5.24
CA GLN A 96 15.90 4.60 5.68
C GLN A 96 16.54 3.58 4.74
N GLU A 97 17.01 2.47 5.28
CA GLU A 97 17.46 1.31 4.50
C GLU A 97 16.42 0.96 3.44
N LYS A 98 16.87 0.79 2.20
CA LYS A 98 16.03 0.28 1.12
C LYS A 98 16.04 -1.24 1.16
N LEU A 99 14.91 -1.82 1.52
CA LEU A 99 14.73 -3.26 1.53
C LEU A 99 14.76 -3.82 0.10
N ASP A 100 15.37 -5.01 -0.04
CA ASP A 100 15.45 -5.70 -1.32
C ASP A 100 14.11 -6.35 -1.67
N THR A 101 13.43 -5.84 -2.67
CA THR A 101 12.12 -6.35 -3.13
C THR A 101 12.22 -7.69 -3.88
N GLN A 102 13.42 -8.19 -4.19
CA GLN A 102 13.61 -9.55 -4.67
C GLN A 102 13.60 -10.57 -3.52
N ARG A 103 13.99 -10.15 -2.33
CA ARG A 103 13.97 -10.94 -1.10
C ARG A 103 12.65 -10.79 -0.35
N TYR A 104 12.21 -9.57 -0.16
CA TYR A 104 11.07 -9.26 0.70
C TYR A 104 9.80 -9.04 -0.12
N THR A 105 8.70 -9.57 0.36
CA THR A 105 7.35 -9.26 -0.14
C THR A 105 6.77 -8.07 0.64
N GLU A 106 6.29 -7.06 -0.07
CA GLU A 106 5.64 -5.89 0.54
C GLU A 106 4.16 -6.19 0.81
N MET A 107 3.76 -5.98 2.05
CA MET A 107 2.47 -6.33 2.60
C MET A 107 1.82 -5.13 3.28
N THR A 108 0.52 -5.18 3.41
CA THR A 108 -0.24 -4.23 4.25
C THR A 108 -1.32 -4.98 5.02
N VAL A 109 -1.63 -4.48 6.21
CA VAL A 109 -2.68 -5.02 7.08
C VAL A 109 -3.53 -3.88 7.60
N ASP A 110 -4.82 -4.12 7.79
CA ASP A 110 -5.65 -3.25 8.63
C ASP A 110 -5.95 -3.96 9.95
N LEU A 111 -5.74 -3.23 11.03
CA LEU A 111 -6.12 -3.65 12.38
C LEU A 111 -7.35 -2.86 12.84
N THR A 112 -8.14 -3.50 13.66
CA THR A 112 -9.14 -2.81 14.50
C THR A 112 -8.56 -2.62 15.89
N VAL A 113 -8.49 -1.38 16.35
CA VAL A 113 -7.91 -1.00 17.66
C VAL A 113 -9.02 -0.43 18.54
N SER A 114 -9.32 -1.12 19.62
CA SER A 114 -10.27 -0.70 20.65
C SER A 114 -9.61 -0.55 22.01
N ASP A 115 -10.35 -0.08 23.00
CA ASP A 115 -9.86 0.08 24.38
C ASP A 115 -9.37 -1.26 24.97
N THR A 116 -9.97 -2.37 24.57
CA THR A 116 -9.76 -3.68 25.16
C THR A 116 -8.99 -4.64 24.26
N GLU A 117 -9.02 -4.43 22.95
CA GLU A 117 -8.50 -5.40 21.99
C GLU A 117 -7.84 -4.72 20.78
N VAL A 118 -6.86 -5.43 20.24
CA VAL A 118 -6.30 -5.19 18.89
C VAL A 118 -6.51 -6.46 18.08
N ALA A 119 -7.22 -6.36 16.96
CA ALA A 119 -7.52 -7.49 16.10
C ALA A 119 -7.09 -7.24 14.67
N ILE A 120 -6.59 -8.28 13.98
CA ILE A 120 -6.32 -8.23 12.54
C ILE A 120 -7.66 -8.29 11.80
N ASN A 121 -7.93 -7.27 10.99
CA ASN A 121 -9.14 -7.18 10.18
C ASN A 121 -8.92 -7.84 8.81
N ASN A 122 -7.88 -7.46 8.10
CA ASN A 122 -7.52 -8.04 6.79
C ASN A 122 -6.02 -7.92 6.55
N VAL A 123 -5.49 -8.80 5.69
CA VAL A 123 -4.10 -8.81 5.24
C VAL A 123 -4.08 -8.80 3.72
N ARG A 124 -3.13 -8.07 3.12
CA ARG A 124 -3.02 -7.91 1.67
C ARG A 124 -1.55 -7.87 1.23
N LYS A 125 -1.27 -8.45 0.08
CA LYS A 125 -0.03 -8.18 -0.65
C LYS A 125 -0.22 -6.91 -1.48
N ILE A 126 0.74 -6.01 -1.43
CA ILE A 126 0.73 -4.78 -2.24
C ILE A 126 1.17 -5.12 -3.67
N LEU A 127 0.44 -4.61 -4.66
CA LEU A 127 0.72 -4.85 -6.07
C LEU A 127 1.23 -3.59 -6.75
N PHE A 128 2.31 -3.75 -7.51
CA PHE A 128 2.93 -2.68 -8.27
C PHE A 128 2.93 -2.99 -9.77
N ALA A 129 2.78 -1.95 -10.57
CA ALA A 129 3.08 -1.96 -12.01
C ALA A 129 3.94 -0.73 -12.30
N ASP A 130 5.06 -0.90 -12.98
CA ASP A 130 6.02 0.16 -13.30
C ASP A 130 6.43 1.01 -12.08
N GLY A 131 6.63 0.35 -10.93
CA GLY A 131 7.00 0.98 -9.66
C GLY A 131 5.91 1.82 -9.00
N LYS A 132 4.69 1.79 -9.52
CA LYS A 132 3.53 2.48 -8.94
C LYS A 132 2.60 1.47 -8.30
N TRP A 133 2.07 1.82 -7.13
CA TRP A 133 1.00 1.04 -6.51
C TRP A 133 -0.24 1.03 -7.41
N VAL A 134 -0.75 -0.15 -7.70
CA VAL A 134 -1.91 -0.35 -8.56
C VAL A 134 -3.05 -1.10 -7.88
N GLY A 135 -2.79 -1.79 -6.77
CA GLY A 135 -3.83 -2.55 -6.09
C GLY A 135 -3.32 -3.46 -4.99
N ASN A 136 -4.18 -4.37 -4.59
CA ASN A 136 -3.93 -5.34 -3.53
C ASN A 136 -4.42 -6.73 -3.92
N TYR A 137 -3.64 -7.74 -3.53
CA TYR A 137 -4.03 -9.14 -3.60
C TYR A 137 -4.49 -9.62 -2.22
N PHE A 138 -5.52 -10.46 -2.20
CA PHE A 138 -6.11 -11.13 -1.04
C PHE A 138 -6.05 -12.64 -1.28
N GLY A 139 -5.59 -13.41 -0.30
CA GLY A 139 -5.53 -14.86 -0.37
C GLY A 139 -5.17 -15.46 0.98
N SER A 140 -5.51 -16.72 1.19
CA SER A 140 -5.21 -17.40 2.45
C SER A 140 -3.73 -17.70 2.63
N GLU A 141 -2.98 -17.82 1.54
CA GLU A 141 -1.55 -18.13 1.52
C GLU A 141 -0.66 -16.97 1.99
N ILE A 142 -1.20 -15.75 2.00
CA ILE A 142 -0.52 -14.56 2.53
C ILE A 142 -0.84 -14.28 4.01
N ALA A 143 -1.51 -15.21 4.69
CA ALA A 143 -1.81 -15.07 6.11
C ALA A 143 -0.51 -14.97 6.93
N PRO A 144 -0.45 -14.07 7.92
CA PRO A 144 0.75 -13.90 8.73
C PRO A 144 1.02 -15.15 9.57
N THR A 145 2.30 -15.49 9.72
CA THR A 145 2.72 -16.53 10.67
C THR A 145 2.41 -16.08 12.11
N PRO A 146 2.39 -17.02 13.10
CA PRO A 146 2.17 -16.63 14.49
C PRO A 146 3.12 -15.53 14.98
N SER A 147 4.42 -15.60 14.65
CA SER A 147 5.41 -14.59 15.02
C SER A 147 5.15 -13.23 14.35
N GLN A 148 4.81 -13.21 13.08
CA GLN A 148 4.42 -11.99 12.37
C GLN A 148 3.14 -11.38 12.95
N ARG A 149 2.16 -12.22 13.28
CA ARG A 149 0.92 -11.80 13.91
C ARG A 149 1.19 -11.09 15.25
N ASP A 150 2.06 -11.63 16.08
CA ASP A 150 2.41 -11.04 17.37
C ASP A 150 3.03 -9.64 17.19
N VAL A 151 3.92 -9.47 16.20
CA VAL A 151 4.50 -8.16 15.87
C VAL A 151 3.41 -7.18 15.38
N LEU A 152 2.52 -7.60 14.48
CA LEU A 152 1.45 -6.74 13.97
C LEU A 152 0.51 -6.28 15.10
N LEU A 153 0.13 -7.18 16.01
CA LEU A 153 -0.67 -6.84 17.18
C LEU A 153 0.07 -5.89 18.13
N ALA A 154 1.38 -6.06 18.31
CA ALA A 154 2.21 -5.14 19.11
C ALA A 154 2.25 -3.74 18.49
N VAL A 155 2.30 -3.60 17.15
CA VAL A 155 2.20 -2.30 16.47
C VAL A 155 0.83 -1.64 16.71
N GLY A 156 -0.25 -2.41 16.68
CA GLY A 156 -1.58 -1.91 17.01
C GLY A 156 -1.68 -1.45 18.47
N ALA A 157 -1.09 -2.21 19.40
CA ALA A 157 -0.98 -1.81 20.81
C ALA A 157 -0.18 -0.51 20.98
N TYR A 158 0.94 -0.38 20.27
CA TYR A 158 1.70 0.85 20.22
C TYR A 158 0.85 2.05 19.74
N ALA A 159 0.06 1.88 18.67
CA ALA A 159 -0.83 2.94 18.19
C ALA A 159 -1.89 3.30 19.24
N ARG A 160 -2.46 2.32 19.95
CA ARG A 160 -3.39 2.52 21.07
C ARG A 160 -2.74 3.31 22.21
N ASP A 161 -1.53 2.96 22.60
CA ASP A 161 -0.79 3.64 23.68
C ASP A 161 -0.45 5.09 23.32
N GLN A 162 -0.41 5.42 22.02
CA GLN A 162 -0.32 6.79 21.52
C GLN A 162 -1.68 7.50 21.46
N GLY A 163 -2.75 6.87 21.92
CA GLY A 163 -4.11 7.44 21.96
C GLY A 163 -4.96 7.18 20.71
N HIS A 164 -4.47 6.39 19.73
CA HIS A 164 -5.26 6.01 18.56
C HIS A 164 -6.19 4.84 18.92
N VAL A 165 -7.33 5.18 19.50
CA VAL A 165 -8.30 4.22 20.03
C VAL A 165 -9.72 4.78 20.00
N GLU A 166 -10.71 3.91 19.75
CA GLU A 166 -12.14 4.18 19.94
C GLU A 166 -12.80 2.96 20.60
N ALA A 167 -13.86 3.17 21.39
CA ALA A 167 -14.53 2.10 22.13
C ALA A 167 -15.04 0.98 21.23
N ASP A 168 -15.60 1.35 20.06
CA ASP A 168 -16.11 0.41 19.05
C ASP A 168 -15.02 -0.05 18.07
N GLY A 169 -13.77 0.35 18.31
CA GLY A 169 -12.62 0.10 17.45
C GLY A 169 -12.44 1.12 16.34
N THR A 170 -11.18 1.46 16.07
CA THR A 170 -10.76 2.33 14.96
C THR A 170 -9.76 1.62 14.06
N ASN A 171 -9.70 2.00 12.78
CA ASN A 171 -8.80 1.36 11.83
C ASN A 171 -7.37 1.86 11.99
N CYS A 172 -6.42 0.92 11.98
CA CYS A 172 -4.99 1.18 11.94
C CYS A 172 -4.35 0.34 10.84
N GLY A 173 -3.99 0.96 9.73
CA GLY A 173 -3.24 0.30 8.66
C GLY A 173 -1.75 0.26 8.98
N ILE A 174 -1.08 -0.81 8.56
CA ILE A 174 0.37 -0.99 8.71
C ILE A 174 0.92 -1.48 7.39
N ASP A 175 1.99 -0.82 6.89
CA ASP A 175 2.75 -1.29 5.74
C ASP A 175 4.04 -1.96 6.25
N TYR A 176 4.35 -3.15 5.73
CA TYR A 176 5.45 -3.98 6.21
C TYR A 176 6.00 -4.89 5.11
N PHE A 177 7.18 -5.42 5.35
CA PHE A 177 7.85 -6.39 4.49
C PHE A 177 8.03 -7.71 5.22
N VAL A 178 7.96 -8.82 4.47
CA VAL A 178 8.16 -10.17 5.01
C VAL A 178 9.13 -10.99 4.16
N ASP A 179 9.94 -11.83 4.83
CA ASP A 179 10.75 -12.89 4.24
C ASP A 179 10.73 -14.09 5.20
N GLY A 180 10.03 -15.17 4.83
CA GLY A 180 9.76 -16.28 5.77
C GLY A 180 9.04 -15.78 7.02
N ASP A 181 9.64 -16.00 8.20
CA ASP A 181 9.12 -15.51 9.48
C ASP A 181 9.57 -14.07 9.82
N GLU A 182 10.51 -13.52 9.08
CA GLU A 182 10.98 -12.15 9.27
C GLU A 182 9.89 -11.15 8.90
N ILE A 183 9.72 -10.11 9.72
CA ILE A 183 8.81 -9.00 9.45
C ILE A 183 9.49 -7.68 9.77
N ILE A 184 9.34 -6.68 8.91
CA ILE A 184 9.92 -5.34 9.06
C ILE A 184 8.83 -4.31 8.81
N ILE A 185 8.51 -3.50 9.81
CA ILE A 185 7.45 -2.50 9.74
C ILE A 185 7.99 -1.19 9.17
N THR A 186 7.37 -0.67 8.12
CA THR A 186 7.86 0.55 7.44
C THR A 186 7.01 1.78 7.71
N GLU A 187 5.71 1.60 8.00
CA GLU A 187 4.79 2.72 8.20
C GLU A 187 3.53 2.29 8.98
N ILE A 188 3.02 3.21 9.81
CA ILE A 188 1.68 3.14 10.38
C ILE A 188 0.78 4.13 9.65
N ASN A 189 -0.39 3.66 9.25
CA ASN A 189 -1.48 4.40 8.65
C ASN A 189 -2.70 4.36 9.58
N ALA A 190 -2.65 5.10 10.69
CA ALA A 190 -3.69 5.18 11.71
C ALA A 190 -4.91 5.98 11.19
N ARG A 191 -5.55 5.42 10.17
CA ARG A 191 -6.70 5.97 9.42
C ARG A 191 -7.31 4.89 8.55
N TRP A 192 -8.39 5.21 7.87
CA TRP A 192 -8.92 4.37 6.80
C TRP A 192 -7.91 4.26 5.65
N THR A 193 -7.65 3.04 5.21
CA THR A 193 -6.75 2.73 4.09
C THR A 193 -7.55 2.46 2.81
N GLY A 194 -6.91 2.61 1.65
CA GLY A 194 -7.55 2.32 0.37
C GLY A 194 -7.98 0.87 0.19
N GLY A 195 -7.31 -0.06 0.89
CA GLY A 195 -7.63 -1.49 0.83
C GLY A 195 -8.76 -1.94 1.75
N LEU A 196 -9.21 -1.09 2.68
CA LEU A 196 -10.27 -1.45 3.61
C LEU A 196 -11.61 -1.67 2.91
N PHE A 197 -11.93 -0.84 1.91
CA PHE A 197 -13.19 -0.98 1.17
C PHE A 197 -13.30 -2.32 0.41
N PRO A 198 -12.32 -2.73 -0.43
CA PRO A 198 -12.38 -4.06 -1.05
C PRO A 198 -12.35 -5.21 -0.03
N ALA A 199 -11.63 -5.08 1.10
CA ALA A 199 -11.62 -6.09 2.15
C ALA A 199 -13.02 -6.26 2.78
N GLU A 200 -13.69 -5.16 3.08
CA GLU A 200 -15.06 -5.19 3.61
C GLU A 200 -16.05 -5.76 2.58
N LEU A 201 -15.88 -5.44 1.30
CA LEU A 201 -16.69 -6.00 0.24
C LEU A 201 -16.52 -7.52 0.16
N LEU A 202 -15.28 -8.04 0.21
CA LEU A 202 -15.01 -9.48 0.24
C LEU A 202 -15.68 -10.17 1.44
N ARG A 203 -15.64 -9.52 2.62
CA ARG A 203 -16.32 -10.02 3.82
C ARG A 203 -17.83 -10.09 3.63
N GLN A 204 -18.45 -9.06 3.04
CA GLN A 204 -19.90 -9.04 2.78
C GLN A 204 -20.32 -10.07 1.73
N LEU A 205 -19.48 -10.32 0.73
CA LEU A 205 -19.70 -11.36 -0.27
C LEU A 205 -19.42 -12.77 0.26
N ALA A 206 -18.90 -12.91 1.49
CA ALA A 206 -18.44 -14.17 2.08
C ALA A 206 -17.44 -14.92 1.18
N HIS A 207 -16.63 -14.16 0.41
CA HIS A 207 -15.64 -14.73 -0.49
C HIS A 207 -14.37 -15.10 0.28
N ASN A 208 -13.97 -16.37 0.22
CA ASN A 208 -12.81 -16.92 0.93
C ASN A 208 -11.67 -17.35 -0.01
N GLY A 209 -11.85 -17.20 -1.32
CA GLY A 209 -10.85 -17.52 -2.33
C GLY A 209 -9.89 -16.35 -2.61
N PRO A 210 -8.93 -16.53 -3.54
CA PRO A 210 -8.07 -15.45 -4.00
C PRO A 210 -8.90 -14.34 -4.63
N ALA A 211 -8.46 -13.08 -4.42
CA ALA A 211 -9.07 -11.91 -5.03
C ALA A 211 -8.04 -10.81 -5.27
N VAL A 212 -8.27 -9.97 -6.27
CA VAL A 212 -7.41 -8.84 -6.61
C VAL A 212 -8.25 -7.58 -6.77
N ALA A 213 -7.97 -6.57 -5.95
CA ALA A 213 -8.55 -5.23 -6.11
C ALA A 213 -7.51 -4.32 -6.74
N PHE A 214 -7.79 -3.73 -7.89
CA PHE A 214 -6.81 -2.91 -8.61
C PHE A 214 -7.44 -1.82 -9.47
N PHE A 215 -6.60 -0.82 -9.76
CA PHE A 215 -6.91 0.23 -10.72
C PHE A 215 -6.36 -0.14 -12.09
N ASP A 216 -7.13 0.19 -13.11
CA ASP A 216 -6.71 0.03 -14.50
C ASP A 216 -7.27 1.15 -15.37
N THR A 217 -6.89 1.20 -16.63
CA THR A 217 -7.36 2.21 -17.58
C THR A 217 -8.01 1.56 -18.79
N VAL A 218 -9.01 2.24 -19.35
CA VAL A 218 -9.71 1.81 -20.57
C VAL A 218 -9.88 3.00 -21.51
N PRO A 219 -9.53 2.86 -22.82
CA PRO A 219 -9.81 3.87 -23.81
C PRO A 219 -11.29 4.22 -23.86
N VAL A 220 -11.62 5.52 -23.94
CA VAL A 220 -13.02 5.97 -24.05
C VAL A 220 -13.74 5.32 -25.24
N ALA A 221 -13.03 5.06 -26.32
CA ALA A 221 -13.56 4.40 -27.51
C ALA A 221 -14.02 2.95 -27.27
N GLU A 222 -13.58 2.31 -26.18
CA GLU A 222 -13.90 0.92 -25.84
C GLU A 222 -14.90 0.77 -24.68
N LEU A 223 -15.58 1.84 -24.26
CA LEU A 223 -16.49 1.79 -23.12
C LEU A 223 -17.72 0.89 -23.34
N GLU A 224 -18.19 0.74 -24.57
CA GLU A 224 -19.30 -0.18 -24.87
C GLU A 224 -18.82 -1.65 -24.78
N GLN A 225 -17.61 -1.95 -25.26
CA GLN A 225 -16.98 -3.26 -25.15
C GLN A 225 -16.70 -3.58 -23.66
N LEU A 226 -16.24 -2.58 -22.89
CA LEU A 226 -16.06 -2.74 -21.43
C LEU A 226 -17.39 -3.10 -20.76
N ARG A 227 -18.49 -2.44 -21.09
CA ARG A 227 -19.82 -2.77 -20.55
C ARG A 227 -20.24 -4.19 -20.89
N ALA A 228 -20.04 -4.60 -22.14
CA ALA A 228 -20.36 -5.96 -22.58
C ALA A 228 -19.52 -7.00 -21.79
N PHE A 229 -18.22 -6.75 -21.64
CA PHE A 229 -17.33 -7.58 -20.84
C PHE A 229 -17.79 -7.63 -19.37
N GLN A 230 -17.99 -6.49 -18.74
CA GLN A 230 -18.45 -6.40 -17.35
C GLN A 230 -19.76 -7.18 -17.15
N HIS A 231 -20.70 -7.07 -18.07
CA HIS A 231 -21.97 -7.82 -17.99
C HIS A 231 -21.75 -9.33 -18.09
N ALA A 232 -20.81 -9.77 -18.92
CA ALA A 232 -20.51 -11.19 -19.11
C ALA A 232 -19.82 -11.85 -17.89
N VAL A 233 -19.08 -11.06 -17.09
CA VAL A 233 -18.26 -11.57 -15.98
C VAL A 233 -18.65 -11.01 -14.60
N LEU A 234 -19.80 -10.34 -14.52
CA LEU A 234 -20.29 -9.77 -13.27
C LEU A 234 -20.49 -10.86 -12.22
N TYR A 235 -20.12 -10.57 -10.99
CA TYR A 235 -20.40 -11.46 -9.87
C TYR A 235 -21.91 -11.67 -9.69
N GLU A 236 -22.30 -12.95 -9.68
CA GLU A 236 -23.66 -13.39 -9.40
C GLU A 236 -23.66 -14.32 -8.16
N PRO A 237 -24.42 -13.99 -7.10
CA PRO A 237 -24.48 -14.83 -5.91
C PRO A 237 -24.94 -16.26 -6.25
N GLY A 238 -24.15 -17.26 -5.84
CA GLY A 238 -24.48 -18.68 -6.05
C GLY A 238 -24.14 -19.24 -7.44
N ALA A 239 -23.58 -18.44 -8.35
CA ALA A 239 -23.08 -18.96 -9.63
C ALA A 239 -21.72 -19.65 -9.42
N GLU A 240 -21.51 -20.79 -10.09
CA GLU A 240 -20.20 -21.42 -10.17
C GLU A 240 -19.39 -20.76 -11.29
N GLN A 241 -18.47 -19.87 -10.90
CA GLN A 241 -17.59 -19.12 -11.82
C GLN A 241 -16.15 -19.36 -11.42
N SER A 242 -15.25 -19.61 -12.39
CA SER A 242 -13.79 -19.69 -12.15
C SER A 242 -13.23 -18.32 -11.70
N PHE A 243 -13.84 -17.25 -12.16
CA PHE A 243 -13.63 -15.87 -11.73
C PHE A 243 -14.92 -15.06 -11.86
N ALA A 244 -15.01 -13.97 -11.14
CA ALA A 244 -16.08 -12.99 -11.29
C ALA A 244 -15.52 -11.58 -11.05
N MET A 245 -16.19 -10.56 -11.54
CA MET A 245 -15.80 -9.18 -11.35
C MET A 245 -16.87 -8.40 -10.60
N VAL A 246 -16.40 -7.54 -9.67
CA VAL A 246 -17.22 -6.53 -9.00
C VAL A 246 -16.68 -5.15 -9.35
N PRO A 247 -17.38 -4.33 -10.15
CA PRO A 247 -17.00 -2.94 -10.40
C PRO A 247 -17.10 -2.14 -9.09
N MET A 248 -16.03 -1.44 -8.71
CA MET A 248 -16.01 -0.61 -7.49
C MET A 248 -16.11 0.88 -7.78
N GLY A 249 -15.66 1.31 -8.96
CA GLY A 249 -15.72 2.71 -9.35
C GLY A 249 -15.02 3.00 -10.67
N PHE A 250 -15.16 4.23 -11.14
CA PHE A 250 -14.48 4.75 -12.33
C PHE A 250 -14.28 6.27 -12.20
N SER A 251 -13.31 6.80 -12.94
CA SER A 251 -13.10 8.24 -12.98
C SER A 251 -14.27 8.94 -13.66
N PRO A 252 -14.78 10.07 -13.12
CA PRO A 252 -15.92 10.77 -13.69
C PRO A 252 -15.60 11.47 -15.02
N PHE A 253 -14.32 11.72 -15.28
CA PHE A 253 -13.84 12.40 -16.49
C PHE A 253 -12.70 11.62 -17.12
N PRO A 254 -12.66 11.53 -18.47
CA PRO A 254 -11.51 10.99 -19.19
C PRO A 254 -10.30 11.93 -19.04
N PHE A 255 -9.12 11.35 -19.20
CA PHE A 255 -7.85 12.09 -19.24
C PHE A 255 -6.93 11.44 -20.28
N PRO A 256 -6.04 12.21 -20.95
CA PRO A 256 -5.17 11.66 -21.96
C PRO A 256 -4.00 10.88 -21.34
N ILE A 257 -3.78 9.66 -21.85
CA ILE A 257 -2.56 8.89 -21.67
C ILE A 257 -2.02 8.60 -23.08
N ASP A 258 -0.78 9.02 -23.36
CA ASP A 258 -0.14 8.84 -24.67
C ASP A 258 -1.01 9.31 -25.86
N GLY A 259 -1.77 10.39 -25.65
CA GLY A 259 -2.65 10.98 -26.68
C GLY A 259 -3.99 10.26 -26.88
N VAL A 260 -4.30 9.24 -26.06
CA VAL A 260 -5.59 8.54 -26.07
C VAL A 260 -6.37 8.90 -24.82
N ASP A 261 -7.62 9.34 -24.98
CA ASP A 261 -8.52 9.61 -23.88
C ASP A 261 -8.92 8.30 -23.19
N GLN A 262 -8.63 8.20 -21.90
CA GLN A 262 -8.87 7.03 -21.08
C GLN A 262 -9.66 7.37 -19.82
N VAL A 263 -10.37 6.38 -19.29
CA VAL A 263 -10.96 6.41 -17.95
C VAL A 263 -10.23 5.46 -17.04
N VAL A 264 -10.08 5.82 -15.76
CA VAL A 264 -9.65 4.88 -14.72
C VAL A 264 -10.85 4.09 -14.25
N ILE A 265 -10.67 2.80 -14.13
CA ILE A 265 -11.61 1.89 -13.49
C ILE A 265 -10.99 1.33 -12.21
N TRP A 266 -11.80 1.11 -11.19
CA TRP A 266 -11.45 0.41 -9.98
C TRP A 266 -12.32 -0.83 -9.86
N GLN A 267 -11.71 -1.99 -9.74
CA GLN A 267 -12.41 -3.25 -9.80
C GLN A 267 -11.85 -4.27 -8.81
N LEU A 268 -12.71 -5.21 -8.42
CA LEU A 268 -12.35 -6.37 -7.63
C LEU A 268 -12.62 -7.61 -8.49
N VAL A 269 -11.59 -8.40 -8.75
CA VAL A 269 -11.68 -9.70 -9.41
C VAL A 269 -11.61 -10.77 -8.34
N LEU A 270 -12.61 -11.64 -8.29
CA LEU A 270 -12.71 -12.80 -7.43
C LEU A 270 -12.25 -14.04 -8.21
N GLY A 271 -11.42 -14.89 -7.60
CA GLY A 271 -10.93 -16.12 -8.25
C GLY A 271 -9.72 -15.92 -9.15
N ASP A 272 -9.66 -16.64 -10.25
CA ASP A 272 -8.48 -16.74 -11.11
C ASP A 272 -8.30 -15.52 -12.04
N LEU A 273 -7.28 -14.70 -11.73
CA LEU A 273 -6.95 -13.52 -12.52
C LEU A 273 -6.41 -13.84 -13.92
N GLN A 274 -5.75 -14.99 -14.12
CA GLN A 274 -5.28 -15.39 -15.45
C GLN A 274 -6.45 -15.64 -16.39
N THR A 275 -7.45 -16.39 -15.94
CA THR A 275 -8.68 -16.63 -16.69
C THR A 275 -9.46 -15.33 -16.94
N PHE A 276 -9.48 -14.39 -15.96
CA PHE A 276 -10.04 -13.05 -16.15
C PHE A 276 -9.36 -12.31 -17.31
N VAL A 277 -8.01 -12.29 -17.35
CA VAL A 277 -7.25 -11.62 -18.42
C VAL A 277 -7.53 -12.25 -19.77
N GLN A 278 -7.60 -13.58 -19.87
CA GLN A 278 -7.95 -14.28 -21.13
C GLN A 278 -9.34 -13.88 -21.61
N ALA A 279 -10.33 -13.87 -20.72
CA ALA A 279 -11.70 -13.45 -21.06
C ALA A 279 -11.75 -11.99 -21.47
N LYS A 280 -11.00 -11.09 -20.80
CA LYS A 280 -10.88 -9.69 -21.18
C LYS A 280 -10.40 -9.51 -22.62
N ASP A 281 -9.38 -10.28 -23.03
CA ASP A 281 -8.78 -10.18 -24.37
C ASP A 281 -9.73 -10.60 -25.51
N GLU A 282 -10.84 -11.28 -25.20
CA GLU A 282 -11.92 -11.58 -26.18
C GLU A 282 -12.82 -10.37 -26.45
N PHE A 283 -12.92 -9.40 -25.56
CA PHE A 283 -13.81 -8.25 -25.64
C PHE A 283 -13.07 -6.92 -25.92
N LEU A 284 -11.86 -6.78 -25.40
CA LEU A 284 -11.13 -5.53 -25.31
C LEU A 284 -9.77 -5.63 -25.99
N SER A 285 -9.28 -4.49 -26.47
CA SER A 285 -7.93 -4.42 -27.05
C SER A 285 -6.84 -4.60 -25.99
N ALA A 286 -5.61 -4.82 -26.44
CA ALA A 286 -4.43 -4.88 -25.58
C ALA A 286 -4.13 -3.55 -24.82
N GLN A 287 -4.71 -2.43 -25.28
CA GLN A 287 -4.58 -1.12 -24.62
C GLN A 287 -5.55 -0.94 -23.45
N ALA A 288 -6.62 -1.74 -23.42
CA ALA A 288 -7.56 -1.73 -22.31
C ALA A 288 -7.09 -2.67 -21.20
N MET A 289 -7.13 -2.19 -19.99
CA MET A 289 -6.76 -2.91 -18.77
C MET A 289 -5.35 -3.54 -18.80
N PRO A 290 -4.31 -2.77 -19.14
CA PRO A 290 -2.93 -3.28 -19.20
C PRO A 290 -2.41 -3.73 -17.84
N THR A 291 -2.85 -3.11 -16.75
CA THR A 291 -2.47 -3.44 -15.37
C THR A 291 -2.89 -4.85 -14.99
N ALA A 292 -4.09 -5.28 -15.38
CA ALA A 292 -4.57 -6.65 -15.14
C ALA A 292 -3.57 -7.70 -15.67
N SER A 293 -3.07 -7.49 -16.89
CA SER A 293 -2.10 -8.40 -17.52
C SER A 293 -0.73 -8.39 -16.84
N VAL A 294 -0.29 -7.23 -16.31
CA VAL A 294 0.97 -7.12 -15.53
C VAL A 294 0.84 -7.87 -14.21
N ILE A 295 -0.24 -7.62 -13.46
CA ILE A 295 -0.49 -8.29 -12.17
C ILE A 295 -0.60 -9.80 -12.35
N ALA A 296 -1.35 -10.27 -13.36
CA ALA A 296 -1.55 -11.69 -13.60
C ALA A 296 -0.23 -12.42 -13.85
N ARG A 297 0.72 -11.83 -14.60
CA ARG A 297 2.07 -12.38 -14.77
C ARG A 297 2.84 -12.41 -13.45
N GLY A 298 2.86 -11.33 -12.70
CA GLY A 298 3.60 -11.25 -11.43
C GLY A 298 3.02 -12.09 -10.28
N LEU A 299 1.80 -12.58 -10.40
CA LEU A 299 1.22 -13.54 -9.44
C LEU A 299 1.47 -15.01 -9.84
N ALA A 300 1.87 -15.27 -11.09
CA ALA A 300 2.17 -16.61 -11.59
C ALA A 300 3.65 -17.00 -11.38
N GLU A 301 4.53 -16.04 -11.16
CA GLU A 301 5.96 -16.21 -10.82
C GLU A 301 6.14 -16.43 -9.31
#